data_2f83c15abeba78b4c0e18bac18e04f5a
#
_entry.id   2f83c15abeba78b4c0e18bac18e04f5a
#
_cell.length_a   1.000
_cell.length_b   1.000
_cell.length_c   1.000
_cell.angle_alpha   90.00
_cell.angle_beta   90.00
_cell.angle_gamma   90.00
#
_symmetry.space_group_name_H-M   'P 1'
#
loop_
_entity.id
_entity.type
_entity.pdbx_description
1 polymer ?
#
loop_
_entity_poly.entity_id
_entity_poly.type
_entity_poly.pdbx_seq_one_letter_code
_entity_poly.pdbx_strand_id
1 'polypeptide(L)'
;AQVAKSLNTNCVNIIAPYNIKKEKCDDYFVRQLEQLNVEIVAYQDGVGVGATRLEDSARYYENLSKAHQKAGRSRIWADMELFYFEQTTHGSLLPADFDNRIIHQMEAISPFVDKILVYQYLGIMNKPQSKAHAGLRGETVRLYNQYMDWYNKQNFK
;
A
#
# COMPACT_ATOMS: atom_id res chain seq x y z
N ALA A 1 -7.33 -18.35 7.64
CA ALA A 1 -8.52 -17.59 8.05
C ALA A 1 -9.34 -18.35 9.12
N GLN A 2 -9.82 -19.57 8.85
CA GLN A 2 -10.64 -20.34 9.82
C GLN A 2 -9.90 -20.62 11.13
N VAL A 3 -8.63 -21.02 11.09
CA VAL A 3 -7.83 -21.30 12.30
C VAL A 3 -7.66 -20.04 13.16
N ALA A 4 -7.36 -18.90 12.55
CA ALA A 4 -7.23 -17.64 13.30
C ALA A 4 -8.55 -17.26 13.99
N LYS A 5 -9.69 -17.42 13.32
CA LYS A 5 -11.01 -17.15 13.90
C LYS A 5 -11.41 -18.15 14.99
N SER A 6 -10.96 -19.40 14.92
CA SER A 6 -11.21 -20.38 15.98
C SER A 6 -10.46 -20.06 17.27
N LEU A 7 -9.30 -19.37 17.15
CA LEU A 7 -8.49 -18.94 18.29
C LEU A 7 -8.96 -17.61 18.88
N ASN A 8 -9.48 -16.71 18.03
CA ASN A 8 -10.02 -15.43 18.46
C ASN A 8 -11.05 -14.91 17.45
N THR A 9 -12.31 -14.82 17.87
CA THR A 9 -13.43 -14.38 17.04
C THR A 9 -13.33 -12.92 16.57
N ASN A 10 -12.50 -12.11 17.23
CA ASN A 10 -12.26 -10.71 16.86
C ASN A 10 -11.12 -10.54 15.84
N CYS A 11 -10.47 -11.63 15.43
CA CYS A 11 -9.43 -11.57 14.38
C CYS A 11 -10.04 -11.18 13.04
N VAL A 12 -9.43 -10.18 12.42
CA VAL A 12 -9.69 -9.77 11.03
C VAL A 12 -8.58 -10.36 10.16
N ASN A 13 -8.98 -11.12 9.14
CA ASN A 13 -8.02 -11.70 8.21
C ASN A 13 -7.77 -10.74 7.06
N ILE A 14 -6.49 -10.52 6.79
CA ILE A 14 -6.02 -9.66 5.69
C ILE A 14 -5.07 -10.44 4.79
N ILE A 15 -5.15 -10.19 3.50
CA ILE A 15 -4.13 -10.61 2.53
C ILE A 15 -3.60 -9.38 1.78
N ALA A 16 -2.32 -9.43 1.40
CA ALA A 16 -1.67 -8.39 0.61
C ALA A 16 -1.15 -9.01 -0.69
N PRO A 17 -2.00 -9.13 -1.73
CA PRO A 17 -1.60 -9.74 -2.99
C PRO A 17 -0.63 -8.83 -3.75
N TYR A 18 0.39 -9.47 -4.31
CA TYR A 18 1.37 -8.83 -5.17
C TYR A 18 1.12 -9.17 -6.64
N ASN A 19 1.49 -8.28 -7.53
CA ASN A 19 1.49 -8.48 -8.97
C ASN A 19 0.11 -8.78 -9.61
N ILE A 20 -0.96 -8.26 -9.01
CA ILE A 20 -2.29 -8.31 -9.61
C ILE A 20 -2.30 -7.44 -10.87
N LYS A 21 -2.78 -8.01 -11.98
CA LYS A 21 -3.01 -7.25 -13.23
C LYS A 21 -4.23 -6.36 -13.08
N LYS A 22 -4.03 -5.20 -12.50
CA LYS A 22 -5.08 -4.23 -12.15
C LYS A 22 -5.81 -3.66 -13.38
N GLU A 23 -5.25 -3.82 -14.56
CA GLU A 23 -5.88 -3.51 -15.85
C GLU A 23 -7.03 -4.46 -16.21
N LYS A 24 -7.03 -5.65 -15.64
CA LYS A 24 -7.96 -6.73 -15.98
C LYS A 24 -8.77 -7.18 -14.78
N CYS A 25 -9.58 -6.28 -14.25
CA CYS A 25 -10.57 -6.62 -13.25
C CYS A 25 -11.84 -7.16 -13.92
N ASP A 26 -11.70 -8.26 -14.64
CA ASP A 26 -12.74 -8.95 -15.39
C ASP A 26 -13.61 -9.86 -14.50
N ASP A 27 -14.59 -10.53 -15.10
CA ASP A 27 -15.52 -11.40 -14.37
C ASP A 27 -14.81 -12.60 -13.73
N TYR A 28 -13.68 -13.05 -14.25
CA TYR A 28 -12.88 -14.10 -13.61
C TYR A 28 -12.29 -13.59 -12.28
N PHE A 29 -11.75 -12.39 -12.29
CA PHE A 29 -11.22 -11.76 -11.07
C PHE A 29 -12.33 -11.50 -10.04
N VAL A 30 -13.51 -11.05 -10.48
CA VAL A 30 -14.68 -10.87 -9.61
C VAL A 30 -15.05 -12.19 -8.93
N ARG A 31 -15.16 -13.31 -9.69
CA ARG A 31 -15.44 -14.63 -9.10
C ARG A 31 -14.37 -15.10 -8.11
N GLN A 32 -13.11 -14.76 -8.33
CA GLN A 32 -12.06 -15.04 -7.34
C GLN A 32 -12.29 -14.26 -6.04
N LEU A 33 -12.65 -12.98 -6.15
CA LEU A 33 -12.96 -12.15 -4.99
C LEU A 33 -14.17 -12.69 -4.19
N GLU A 34 -15.22 -13.16 -4.86
CA GLU A 34 -16.40 -13.76 -4.23
C GLU A 34 -16.03 -14.99 -3.39
N GLN A 35 -15.05 -15.77 -3.81
CA GLN A 35 -14.60 -16.99 -3.15
C GLN A 35 -13.58 -16.77 -2.05
N LEU A 36 -13.02 -15.56 -1.92
CA LEU A 36 -12.02 -15.27 -0.91
C LEU A 36 -12.61 -15.25 0.50
N ASN A 37 -12.11 -16.13 1.36
CA ASN A 37 -12.48 -16.18 2.77
C ASN A 37 -11.55 -15.31 3.63
N VAL A 38 -11.46 -14.03 3.28
CA VAL A 38 -10.75 -12.99 4.06
C VAL A 38 -11.60 -11.73 4.10
N GLU A 39 -11.47 -10.94 5.15
CA GLU A 39 -12.26 -9.71 5.31
C GLU A 39 -11.68 -8.56 4.50
N ILE A 40 -10.37 -8.46 4.39
CA ILE A 40 -9.67 -7.33 3.79
C ILE A 40 -8.68 -7.82 2.73
N VAL A 41 -8.64 -7.12 1.62
CA VAL A 41 -7.57 -7.27 0.62
C VAL A 41 -6.82 -5.94 0.54
N ALA A 42 -5.53 -5.96 0.91
CA ALA A 42 -4.62 -4.83 0.82
C ALA A 42 -3.73 -5.00 -0.41
N TYR A 43 -4.06 -4.33 -1.49
CA TYR A 43 -3.31 -4.47 -2.74
C TYR A 43 -1.99 -3.71 -2.69
N GLN A 44 -0.89 -4.42 -2.97
CA GLN A 44 0.39 -3.76 -3.20
C GLN A 44 0.31 -2.91 -4.47
N ASP A 45 0.73 -1.67 -4.39
CA ASP A 45 0.60 -0.74 -5.50
C ASP A 45 1.63 -0.96 -6.61
N GLY A 46 2.81 -1.48 -6.26
CA GLY A 46 3.87 -1.82 -7.20
C GLY A 46 4.59 -0.62 -7.80
N VAL A 47 4.45 0.57 -7.23
CA VAL A 47 5.11 1.79 -7.73
C VAL A 47 6.60 1.79 -7.36
N GLY A 48 6.92 1.39 -6.13
CA GLY A 48 8.31 1.33 -5.65
C GLY A 48 9.18 0.32 -6.39
N VAL A 49 8.59 -0.82 -6.74
CA VAL A 49 9.27 -1.85 -7.55
C VAL A 49 9.23 -1.58 -9.06
N GLY A 50 8.61 -0.49 -9.51
CA GLY A 50 8.52 -0.13 -10.91
C GLY A 50 7.56 -0.97 -11.75
N ALA A 51 6.69 -1.76 -11.11
CA ALA A 51 5.68 -2.57 -11.80
C ALA A 51 4.42 -1.77 -12.18
N THR A 52 4.21 -0.63 -11.53
CA THR A 52 3.10 0.31 -11.78
C THR A 52 3.69 1.70 -11.91
N ARG A 53 3.24 2.45 -12.93
CA ARG A 53 3.58 3.88 -13.03
C ARG A 53 2.67 4.68 -12.10
N LEU A 54 3.19 5.75 -11.51
CA LEU A 54 2.44 6.59 -10.58
C LEU A 54 1.13 7.12 -11.20
N GLU A 55 1.20 7.58 -12.44
CA GLU A 55 0.05 8.11 -13.19
C GLU A 55 -1.06 7.08 -13.48
N ASP A 56 -0.74 5.78 -13.42
CA ASP A 56 -1.70 4.69 -13.61
C ASP A 56 -2.38 4.26 -12.29
N SER A 57 -1.87 4.68 -11.14
CA SER A 57 -2.31 4.21 -9.82
C SER A 57 -3.80 4.46 -9.58
N ALA A 58 -4.30 5.67 -9.86
CA ALA A 58 -5.72 6.00 -9.70
C ALA A 58 -6.62 5.06 -10.51
N ARG A 59 -6.30 4.84 -11.79
CA ARG A 59 -7.06 3.96 -12.68
C ARG A 59 -7.05 2.51 -12.19
N TYR A 60 -5.93 2.02 -11.70
CA TYR A 60 -5.83 0.65 -11.19
C TYR A 60 -6.65 0.45 -9.92
N TYR A 61 -6.60 1.38 -8.98
CA TYR A 61 -7.40 1.28 -7.77
C TYR A 61 -8.90 1.52 -8.01
N GLU A 62 -9.25 2.35 -8.98
CA GLU A 62 -10.64 2.48 -9.44
C GLU A 62 -11.17 1.13 -9.98
N ASN A 63 -10.39 0.44 -10.81
CA ASN A 63 -10.76 -0.86 -11.35
C ASN A 63 -10.91 -1.92 -10.24
N LEU A 64 -9.97 -1.94 -9.27
CA LEU A 64 -10.05 -2.84 -8.11
C LEU A 64 -11.30 -2.56 -7.27
N SER A 65 -11.60 -1.28 -6.99
CA SER A 65 -12.80 -0.87 -6.25
C SER A 65 -14.08 -1.33 -6.95
N LYS A 66 -14.19 -1.11 -8.27
CA LYS A 66 -15.33 -1.59 -9.07
C LYS A 66 -15.47 -3.12 -9.02
N ALA A 67 -14.37 -3.87 -9.07
CA ALA A 67 -14.41 -5.33 -8.96
C ALA A 67 -14.87 -5.79 -7.57
N HIS A 68 -14.41 -5.13 -6.49
CA HIS A 68 -14.86 -5.39 -5.14
C HIS A 68 -16.36 -5.14 -4.98
N GLN A 69 -16.87 -4.01 -5.50
CA GLN A 69 -18.29 -3.70 -5.47
C GLN A 69 -19.13 -4.78 -6.18
N LYS A 70 -18.69 -5.24 -7.38
CA LYS A 70 -19.35 -6.33 -8.11
C LYS A 70 -19.33 -7.64 -7.34
N ALA A 71 -18.26 -7.94 -6.62
CA ALA A 71 -18.13 -9.13 -5.78
C ALA A 71 -18.86 -9.02 -4.42
N GLY A 72 -19.57 -7.93 -4.16
CA GLY A 72 -20.25 -7.70 -2.89
C GLY A 72 -19.32 -7.49 -1.69
N ARG A 73 -18.07 -7.04 -1.93
CA ARG A 73 -17.07 -6.83 -0.89
C ARG A 73 -16.95 -5.35 -0.56
N SER A 74 -16.93 -5.03 0.74
CA SER A 74 -16.94 -3.65 1.23
C SER A 74 -15.57 -3.13 1.68
N ARG A 75 -14.56 -3.99 1.80
CA ARG A 75 -13.26 -3.59 2.35
C ARG A 75 -12.13 -3.79 1.35
N ILE A 76 -11.57 -2.67 0.91
CA ILE A 76 -10.39 -2.64 0.05
C ILE A 76 -9.36 -1.69 0.67
N TRP A 77 -8.12 -2.17 0.84
CA TRP A 77 -7.01 -1.36 1.32
C TRP A 77 -5.90 -1.31 0.28
N ALA A 78 -5.09 -0.28 0.36
CA ALA A 78 -3.84 -0.21 -0.37
C ALA A 78 -2.67 -0.59 0.56
N ASP A 79 -1.65 -1.23 -0.01
CA ASP A 79 -0.33 -1.45 0.59
C ASP A 79 0.69 -0.71 -0.28
N MET A 80 0.96 0.54 0.11
CA MET A 80 1.72 1.50 -0.68
C MET A 80 3.21 1.40 -0.40
N GLU A 81 4.02 1.31 -1.44
CA GLU A 81 5.47 1.19 -1.33
C GLU A 81 6.14 2.56 -1.12
N LEU A 82 6.86 2.73 0.01
CA LEU A 82 7.57 3.97 0.37
C LEU A 82 8.99 4.06 -0.18
N PHE A 83 9.39 3.15 -1.05
CA PHE A 83 10.75 3.02 -1.55
C PHE A 83 10.79 2.96 -3.08
N TYR A 84 11.98 3.05 -3.62
CA TYR A 84 12.32 2.66 -4.98
C TYR A 84 13.66 1.91 -5.00
N PHE A 85 13.93 1.18 -6.07
CA PHE A 85 15.24 0.59 -6.30
C PHE A 85 16.17 1.59 -6.96
N GLU A 86 17.37 1.74 -6.41
CA GLU A 86 18.41 2.61 -6.99
C GLU A 86 18.83 2.18 -8.40
N GLN A 87 18.72 0.90 -8.69
CA GLN A 87 19.08 0.31 -9.99
C GLN A 87 17.99 -0.66 -10.45
N THR A 88 17.84 -0.81 -11.75
CA THR A 88 16.87 -1.71 -12.39
C THR A 88 17.07 -3.20 -12.02
N THR A 89 18.18 -3.56 -11.41
CA THR A 89 18.58 -4.93 -11.03
C THR A 89 18.34 -5.23 -9.54
N HIS A 90 17.34 -4.65 -8.91
CA HIS A 90 17.02 -4.84 -7.48
C HIS A 90 18.21 -4.47 -6.58
N GLY A 91 18.84 -3.33 -6.84
CA GLY A 91 19.87 -2.75 -6.00
C GLY A 91 19.37 -2.29 -4.63
N SER A 92 20.07 -1.34 -4.02
CA SER A 92 19.66 -0.79 -2.72
C SER A 92 18.28 -0.16 -2.79
N LEU A 93 17.49 -0.40 -1.74
CA LEU A 93 16.21 0.28 -1.54
C LEU A 93 16.48 1.69 -1.00
N LEU A 94 15.94 2.68 -1.67
CA LEU A 94 16.01 4.08 -1.25
C LEU A 94 14.61 4.57 -0.86
N PRO A 95 14.50 5.43 0.18
CA PRO A 95 13.24 6.10 0.50
C PRO A 95 12.76 6.95 -0.66
N ALA A 96 11.47 6.85 -0.96
CA ALA A 96 10.85 7.65 -2.01
C ALA A 96 10.80 9.13 -1.65
N ASP A 97 10.69 9.98 -2.67
CA ASP A 97 10.46 11.41 -2.49
C ASP A 97 9.06 11.63 -1.91
N PHE A 98 9.01 12.34 -0.78
CA PHE A 98 7.76 12.55 -0.08
C PHE A 98 6.81 13.47 -0.86
N ASP A 99 7.32 14.62 -1.29
CA ASP A 99 6.48 15.66 -1.90
C ASP A 99 6.13 15.32 -3.36
N ASN A 100 7.10 14.80 -4.12
CA ASN A 100 6.92 14.53 -5.55
C ASN A 100 6.33 13.16 -5.86
N ARG A 101 6.30 12.24 -4.88
CA ARG A 101 5.78 10.88 -5.10
C ARG A 101 4.77 10.45 -4.05
N ILE A 102 5.13 10.40 -2.78
CA ILE A 102 4.31 9.74 -1.74
C ILE A 102 2.97 10.45 -1.57
N ILE A 103 2.94 11.79 -1.48
CA ILE A 103 1.69 12.55 -1.37
C ILE A 103 0.82 12.30 -2.60
N HIS A 104 1.35 12.45 -3.81
CA HIS A 104 0.59 12.24 -5.05
C HIS A 104 0.06 10.82 -5.17
N GLN A 105 0.82 9.83 -4.71
CA GLN A 105 0.41 8.43 -4.66
C GLN A 105 -0.74 8.22 -3.68
N MET A 106 -0.66 8.78 -2.47
CA MET A 106 -1.76 8.74 -1.49
C MET A 106 -3.02 9.42 -2.02
N GLU A 107 -2.89 10.61 -2.59
CA GLU A 107 -4.02 11.36 -3.17
C GLU A 107 -4.68 10.59 -4.32
N ALA A 108 -3.88 9.99 -5.19
CA ALA A 108 -4.38 9.24 -6.35
C ALA A 108 -5.19 8.00 -5.96
N ILE A 109 -4.84 7.32 -4.89
CA ILE A 109 -5.48 6.05 -4.49
C ILE A 109 -6.54 6.22 -3.40
N SER A 110 -6.45 7.27 -2.56
CA SER A 110 -7.36 7.47 -1.42
C SER A 110 -8.86 7.47 -1.76
N PRO A 111 -9.34 7.94 -2.94
CA PRO A 111 -10.76 7.90 -3.27
C PRO A 111 -11.33 6.48 -3.44
N PHE A 112 -10.47 5.47 -3.60
CA PHE A 112 -10.86 4.12 -4.00
C PHE A 112 -10.66 3.07 -2.91
N VAL A 113 -10.10 3.45 -1.75
CA VAL A 113 -9.75 2.53 -0.67
C VAL A 113 -10.20 3.05 0.69
N ASP A 114 -10.49 2.14 1.62
CA ASP A 114 -10.86 2.51 3.00
C ASP A 114 -9.64 2.88 3.85
N LYS A 115 -8.47 2.35 3.50
CA LYS A 115 -7.23 2.58 4.23
C LYS A 115 -6.01 2.40 3.32
N ILE A 116 -4.99 3.19 3.61
CA ILE A 116 -3.65 3.03 3.05
C ILE A 116 -2.73 2.52 4.16
N LEU A 117 -2.16 1.35 3.95
CA LEU A 117 -1.00 0.86 4.67
C LEU A 117 0.26 1.27 3.93
N VAL A 118 1.38 1.29 4.60
CA VAL A 118 2.67 1.63 3.97
C VAL A 118 3.67 0.50 4.11
N TYR A 119 4.25 0.08 3.02
CA TYR A 119 5.36 -0.85 2.95
C TYR A 119 6.64 -0.11 2.54
N GLN A 120 7.59 0.03 3.43
CA GLN A 120 7.53 -0.36 4.82
C GLN A 120 8.03 0.78 5.73
N TYR A 121 7.53 0.82 6.94
CA TYR A 121 7.98 1.79 7.93
C TYR A 121 9.41 1.49 8.39
N LEU A 122 9.65 0.27 8.88
CA LEU A 122 10.97 -0.15 9.35
C LEU A 122 11.98 -0.22 8.20
N GLY A 123 13.08 0.50 8.36
CA GLY A 123 14.17 0.51 7.39
C GLY A 123 14.04 1.60 6.32
N ILE A 124 12.84 2.12 6.03
CA ILE A 124 12.58 3.11 4.98
C ILE A 124 12.12 4.46 5.54
N MET A 125 11.24 4.46 6.54
CA MET A 125 10.74 5.68 7.18
C MET A 125 10.89 5.56 8.70
N ASN A 126 12.11 5.74 9.21
CA ASN A 126 12.39 5.50 10.62
C ASN A 126 12.36 6.79 11.45
N LYS A 127 11.71 6.70 12.60
CA LYS A 127 11.81 7.72 13.63
C LYS A 127 13.28 8.03 13.97
N PRO A 128 13.65 9.29 14.22
CA PRO A 128 14.97 9.64 14.75
C PRO A 128 15.38 8.73 15.91
N GLN A 129 16.65 8.35 15.97
CA GLN A 129 17.22 7.44 16.99
C GLN A 129 16.78 5.97 16.90
N SER A 130 15.93 5.58 15.94
CA SER A 130 15.66 4.17 15.67
C SER A 130 16.96 3.43 15.31
N LYS A 131 17.05 2.16 15.70
CA LYS A 131 18.18 1.28 15.34
C LYS A 131 17.94 0.51 14.03
N ALA A 132 16.69 0.48 13.55
CA ALA A 132 16.30 -0.23 12.34
C ALA A 132 16.47 0.66 11.10
N HIS A 133 17.64 0.66 10.51
CA HIS A 133 17.92 1.41 9.27
C HIS A 133 18.41 0.45 8.18
N ALA A 134 17.99 0.66 6.95
CA ALA A 134 18.52 -0.03 5.77
C ALA A 134 19.82 0.60 5.25
N GLY A 135 20.72 1.00 6.14
CA GLY A 135 22.00 1.64 5.79
C GLY A 135 21.93 3.13 5.42
N LEU A 136 20.72 3.68 5.22
CA LEU A 136 20.49 5.05 4.74
C LEU A 136 19.86 5.93 5.83
N ARG A 137 20.57 6.06 6.94
CA ARG A 137 20.05 6.70 8.15
C ARG A 137 19.49 8.11 7.93
N GLY A 138 20.19 8.94 7.14
CA GLY A 138 19.80 10.32 6.86
C GLY A 138 18.48 10.40 6.09
N GLU A 139 18.37 9.63 5.03
CA GLU A 139 17.22 9.61 4.12
C GLU A 139 15.96 9.04 4.81
N THR A 140 16.12 7.97 5.60
CA THR A 140 14.98 7.36 6.33
C THR A 140 14.44 8.28 7.41
N VAL A 141 15.30 9.02 8.11
CA VAL A 141 14.89 10.03 9.10
C VAL A 141 14.27 11.25 8.41
N ARG A 142 14.82 11.67 7.27
CA ARG A 142 14.24 12.77 6.48
C ARG A 142 12.81 12.44 6.06
N LEU A 143 12.58 11.27 5.48
CA LEU A 143 11.24 10.82 5.09
C LEU A 143 10.27 10.81 6.28
N TYR A 144 10.70 10.31 7.44
CA TYR A 144 9.90 10.34 8.65
C TYR A 144 9.51 11.76 9.05
N ASN A 145 10.47 12.70 9.06
CA ASN A 145 10.20 14.08 9.45
C ASN A 145 9.24 14.77 8.47
N GLN A 146 9.43 14.59 7.15
CA GLN A 146 8.54 15.13 6.12
C GLN A 146 7.10 14.59 6.30
N TYR A 147 6.96 13.29 6.55
CA TYR A 147 5.66 12.69 6.84
C TYR A 147 5.01 13.28 8.09
N MET A 148 5.75 13.42 9.19
CA MET A 148 5.23 13.98 10.44
C MET A 148 4.85 15.45 10.31
N ASP A 149 5.63 16.24 9.57
CA ASP A 149 5.31 17.63 9.28
C ASP A 149 4.02 17.76 8.46
N TRP A 150 3.85 16.92 7.46
CA TRP A 150 2.63 16.84 6.67
C TRP A 150 1.45 16.38 7.54
N TYR A 151 1.60 15.28 8.28
CA TYR A 151 0.56 14.72 9.15
C TYR A 151 0.04 15.76 10.17
N ASN A 152 0.93 16.47 10.82
CA ASN A 152 0.57 17.49 11.81
C ASN A 152 -0.18 18.69 11.21
N LYS A 153 -0.01 18.95 9.91
CA LYS A 153 -0.72 20.03 9.19
C LYS A 153 -2.13 19.62 8.76
N GLN A 154 -2.45 18.33 8.69
CA GLN A 154 -3.74 17.85 8.18
C GLN A 154 -4.91 18.04 9.13
N ASN A 155 -4.72 18.49 10.39
CA ASN A 155 -5.79 18.69 11.37
C ASN A 155 -6.78 17.51 11.43
N PHE A 156 -6.30 16.28 11.42
CA PHE A 156 -7.17 15.12 11.58
C PHE A 156 -7.91 15.24 12.93
N LYS A 157 -9.22 15.50 12.86
CA LYS A 157 -10.14 15.54 14.00
C LYS A 157 -10.62 14.14 14.34
#